data_427e1c78fc38cde81a0d38434f2c0e21
#
_entry.id   427e1c78fc38cde81a0d38434f2c0e21
#
_cell.length_a   1.000
_cell.length_b   1.000
_cell.length_c   1.000
_cell.angle_alpha   90.00
_cell.angle_beta   90.00
_cell.angle_gamma   90.00
#
_symmetry.space_group_name_H-M   'P 1'
#
loop_
_entity.id
_entity.type
_entity.pdbx_description
1 polymer ?
#
loop_
_entity_poly.entity_id
_entity_poly.type
_entity_poly.pdbx_seq_one_letter_code
_entity_poly.pdbx_strand_id
1 'polypeptide(L)'
;MNKIERLLQTLAPKGVGFRKLGEVCESTNKKTLKISEVSEVKNKGMYPVINSGRELYGYYHDFNNDGENITIASRGEYAGFINYFNEKFFAGGLCYPYKVKDTNELLTKFLYFYLKTNETQIMENLVFRGSIPALNKADIETLTIPIPPLEIQQEIVTILDAFTELNTELNTELNARKKQYQYYQNMLLDFNDINQSRKDAKERLAQKPYPKRLKTLLQTLAPKGVGFRKLGEVCESTNKKTLKISEVSEVKNKGMYPVINSGRELYGYYHDFNNDGENITIASRGEYAGFINYFNEKFFAGGLCYPYKVKDTNELLTKFLYFYLKTNETQIMENLVFRGSIPALNKADIETLTIPIPPLEIQQEIVTILDQFSALTTDLQAGIPAEIKARKKQYEYYREKLLAFKPLTPLNNKELA
;
A
#
# COMPACT_ATOMS: atom_id res chain seq x y z
N MET A 1 10.02 21.44 27.00
CA MET A 1 11.33 20.92 26.57
C MET A 1 11.26 19.41 26.58
N ASN A 2 11.48 18.77 25.45
CA ASN A 2 11.43 17.30 25.40
C ASN A 2 12.70 16.71 26.06
N LYS A 3 12.70 15.40 26.34
CA LYS A 3 13.80 14.70 27.02
C LYS A 3 15.14 14.87 26.28
N ILE A 4 15.12 14.79 24.94
CA ILE A 4 16.33 14.94 24.10
C ILE A 4 16.91 16.35 24.16
N GLU A 5 16.08 17.39 24.14
CA GLU A 5 16.56 18.78 24.29
C GLU A 5 17.30 18.97 25.62
N ARG A 6 16.79 18.37 26.70
CA ARG A 6 17.46 18.40 28.02
C ARG A 6 18.78 17.63 28.00
N LEU A 7 18.80 16.42 27.41
CA LEU A 7 20.04 15.64 27.26
C LEU A 7 21.08 16.38 26.43
N LEU A 8 20.71 17.00 25.32
CA LEU A 8 21.62 17.78 24.51
C LEU A 8 22.20 18.99 25.26
N GLN A 9 21.39 19.70 26.03
CA GLN A 9 21.83 20.82 26.85
C GLN A 9 22.78 20.39 27.99
N THR A 10 22.57 19.20 28.53
CA THR A 10 23.36 18.70 29.67
C THR A 10 24.64 18.00 29.21
N LEU A 11 24.56 17.13 28.21
CA LEU A 11 25.65 16.23 27.81
C LEU A 11 26.44 16.75 26.60
N ALA A 12 25.84 17.61 25.77
CA ALA A 12 26.47 18.15 24.58
C ALA A 12 26.18 19.67 24.38
N PRO A 13 26.37 20.50 25.43
CA PRO A 13 26.00 21.93 25.39
C PRO A 13 26.78 22.74 24.33
N LYS A 14 27.96 22.29 23.93
CA LYS A 14 28.81 22.94 22.91
C LYS A 14 28.63 22.32 21.52
N GLY A 15 27.77 21.33 21.36
CA GLY A 15 27.56 20.58 20.13
C GLY A 15 28.09 19.15 20.20
N VAL A 16 28.09 18.46 19.06
CA VAL A 16 28.42 17.04 18.93
C VAL A 16 29.66 16.87 18.05
N GLY A 17 30.54 15.92 18.41
CA GLY A 17 31.68 15.52 17.58
C GLY A 17 31.21 14.79 16.31
N PHE A 18 31.99 14.88 15.24
CA PHE A 18 31.75 14.13 14.00
C PHE A 18 32.98 13.33 13.65
N ARG A 19 32.77 12.13 13.12
CA ARG A 19 33.84 11.23 12.64
C ARG A 19 33.48 10.63 11.30
N LYS A 20 34.47 10.23 10.50
CA LYS A 20 34.23 9.56 9.22
C LYS A 20 33.69 8.16 9.43
N LEU A 21 32.79 7.71 8.54
CA LEU A 21 32.21 6.36 8.59
C LEU A 21 33.32 5.28 8.63
N GLY A 22 34.35 5.39 7.80
CA GLY A 22 35.48 4.45 7.76
C GLY A 22 36.35 4.43 9.03
N GLU A 23 36.28 5.48 9.87
CA GLU A 23 36.94 5.51 11.17
C GLU A 23 36.17 4.73 12.22
N VAL A 24 34.83 4.85 12.25
CA VAL A 24 33.95 4.27 13.27
C VAL A 24 33.38 2.89 12.90
N CYS A 25 33.44 2.54 11.63
CA CYS A 25 32.98 1.25 11.12
C CYS A 25 34.10 0.45 10.47
N GLU A 26 33.98 -0.85 10.50
CA GLU A 26 34.76 -1.80 9.70
C GLU A 26 33.87 -2.44 8.62
N SER A 27 34.45 -2.63 7.45
CA SER A 27 33.79 -3.40 6.39
C SER A 27 33.89 -4.88 6.71
N THR A 28 32.76 -5.57 6.65
CA THR A 28 32.69 -7.01 6.94
C THR A 28 32.66 -7.84 5.66
N ASN A 29 32.37 -9.12 5.77
CA ASN A 29 32.48 -10.08 4.68
C ASN A 29 31.35 -9.92 3.65
N LYS A 30 31.71 -9.98 2.36
CA LYS A 30 30.77 -10.09 1.25
C LYS A 30 31.27 -11.10 0.23
N LYS A 31 30.33 -11.78 -0.45
CA LYS A 31 30.68 -12.77 -1.47
C LYS A 31 29.58 -12.84 -2.53
N THR A 32 29.98 -12.92 -3.79
CA THR A 32 29.03 -13.10 -4.89
C THR A 32 28.40 -14.49 -4.84
N LEU A 33 27.08 -14.56 -4.90
CA LEU A 33 26.31 -15.79 -5.10
C LEU A 33 25.72 -15.80 -6.51
N LYS A 34 25.60 -17.00 -7.09
CA LYS A 34 24.85 -17.20 -8.31
C LYS A 34 23.35 -17.18 -8.00
N ILE A 35 22.54 -16.67 -8.90
CA ILE A 35 21.06 -16.66 -8.76
C ILE A 35 20.51 -18.05 -8.47
N SER A 36 21.06 -19.09 -9.13
CA SER A 36 20.65 -20.48 -8.94
C SER A 36 20.93 -21.07 -7.55
N GLU A 37 21.73 -20.40 -6.72
CA GLU A 37 22.06 -20.85 -5.36
C GLU A 37 21.13 -20.23 -4.32
N VAL A 38 20.30 -19.24 -4.70
CA VAL A 38 19.41 -18.48 -3.82
C VAL A 38 17.97 -18.96 -3.97
N SER A 39 17.32 -19.27 -2.86
CA SER A 39 15.90 -19.66 -2.81
C SER A 39 15.01 -18.44 -2.60
N GLU A 40 13.91 -18.34 -3.32
CA GLU A 40 12.87 -17.31 -3.07
C GLU A 40 12.11 -17.58 -1.77
N VAL A 41 12.05 -18.83 -1.33
CA VAL A 41 11.31 -19.24 -0.14
C VAL A 41 12.27 -19.59 0.99
N LYS A 42 12.00 -19.05 2.20
CA LYS A 42 12.77 -19.36 3.41
C LYS A 42 12.46 -20.78 3.89
N ASN A 43 13.44 -21.66 3.83
CA ASN A 43 13.40 -22.99 4.42
C ASN A 43 14.18 -23.02 5.77
N LYS A 44 13.97 -24.09 6.54
CA LYS A 44 14.66 -24.25 7.83
C LYS A 44 16.19 -24.26 7.64
N GLY A 45 16.88 -23.43 8.42
CA GLY A 45 18.34 -23.31 8.36
C GLY A 45 18.87 -22.38 7.26
N MET A 46 17.99 -21.62 6.58
CA MET A 46 18.39 -20.61 5.62
C MET A 46 18.42 -19.20 6.23
N TYR A 47 19.32 -18.38 5.72
CA TYR A 47 19.56 -17.01 6.14
C TYR A 47 19.21 -16.02 5.03
N PRO A 48 18.75 -14.81 5.36
CA PRO A 48 18.43 -13.79 4.35
C PRO A 48 19.68 -13.38 3.56
N VAL A 49 19.51 -13.16 2.28
CA VAL A 49 20.53 -12.67 1.36
C VAL A 49 20.19 -11.25 0.94
N ILE A 50 21.14 -10.32 1.13
CA ILE A 50 21.05 -8.96 0.60
C ILE A 50 22.14 -8.74 -0.44
N ASN A 51 21.82 -8.07 -1.53
CA ASN A 51 22.79 -7.77 -2.58
C ASN A 51 22.73 -6.27 -2.96
N SER A 52 21.95 -5.87 -3.96
CA SER A 52 21.88 -4.48 -4.45
C SER A 52 20.50 -3.87 -4.34
N GLY A 53 19.54 -4.54 -3.69
CA GLY A 53 18.13 -4.17 -3.68
C GLY A 53 17.66 -3.51 -2.39
N ARG A 54 16.44 -3.00 -2.44
CA ARG A 54 15.68 -2.58 -1.26
C ARG A 54 15.22 -3.79 -0.45
N GLU A 55 14.89 -4.87 -1.15
CA GLU A 55 14.36 -6.10 -0.59
C GLU A 55 15.44 -7.18 -0.56
N LEU A 56 15.18 -8.22 0.19
CA LEU A 56 16.02 -9.40 0.21
C LEU A 56 16.12 -9.99 -1.20
N TYR A 57 17.32 -10.43 -1.55
CA TYR A 57 17.56 -11.15 -2.80
C TYR A 57 16.99 -12.58 -2.76
N GLY A 58 16.77 -13.10 -1.56
CA GLY A 58 16.23 -14.41 -1.25
C GLY A 58 16.86 -15.00 0.00
N TYR A 59 17.02 -16.32 0.03
CA TYR A 59 17.54 -17.07 1.19
C TYR A 59 18.62 -18.06 0.75
N TYR A 60 19.65 -18.24 1.60
CA TYR A 60 20.76 -19.14 1.37
C TYR A 60 21.08 -19.98 2.62
N HIS A 61 21.65 -21.16 2.45
CA HIS A 61 21.91 -22.08 3.55
C HIS A 61 23.11 -21.71 4.45
N ASP A 62 23.88 -20.69 4.06
CA ASP A 62 25.03 -20.19 4.81
C ASP A 62 24.94 -18.68 5.02
N PHE A 63 25.76 -18.15 5.92
CA PHE A 63 25.84 -16.72 6.22
C PHE A 63 27.30 -16.26 6.25
N ASN A 64 27.55 -15.00 6.00
CA ASN A 64 28.89 -14.41 6.07
C ASN A 64 28.97 -13.21 7.03
N ASN A 65 27.83 -12.83 7.64
CA ASN A 65 27.74 -11.79 8.66
C ASN A 65 26.76 -12.22 9.75
N ASP A 66 26.96 -11.69 10.98
CA ASP A 66 26.13 -11.98 12.16
C ASP A 66 26.01 -10.75 13.06
N GLY A 67 24.85 -10.62 13.73
CA GLY A 67 24.53 -9.54 14.65
C GLY A 67 24.24 -8.22 13.92
N GLU A 68 24.44 -7.10 14.63
CA GLU A 68 24.12 -5.77 14.10
C GLU A 68 25.08 -5.33 12.99
N ASN A 69 24.54 -5.11 11.82
CA ASN A 69 25.25 -4.63 10.64
C ASN A 69 24.38 -3.65 9.85
N ILE A 70 25.05 -2.75 9.13
CA ILE A 70 24.43 -1.91 8.09
C ILE A 70 24.97 -2.40 6.74
N THR A 71 24.10 -2.50 5.75
CA THR A 71 24.51 -2.74 4.37
C THR A 71 24.11 -1.59 3.47
N ILE A 72 25.02 -1.19 2.60
CA ILE A 72 24.80 -0.10 1.64
C ILE A 72 24.97 -0.70 0.24
N ALA A 73 23.92 -0.59 -0.59
CA ALA A 73 23.98 -1.08 -1.97
C ALA A 73 25.03 -0.31 -2.76
N SER A 74 25.93 -1.05 -3.42
CA SER A 74 27.08 -0.44 -4.11
C SER A 74 26.85 -0.23 -5.60
N ARG A 75 25.86 -0.89 -6.21
CA ARG A 75 25.66 -0.86 -7.66
C ARG A 75 24.20 -1.13 -8.05
N GLY A 76 23.78 -0.59 -9.21
CA GLY A 76 22.45 -0.77 -9.77
C GLY A 76 21.50 0.37 -9.41
N GLU A 77 20.23 0.23 -9.73
CA GLU A 77 19.18 1.22 -9.53
C GLU A 77 19.10 1.75 -8.08
N TYR A 78 19.39 0.87 -7.12
CA TYR A 78 19.33 1.18 -5.69
C TYR A 78 20.71 1.47 -5.08
N ALA A 79 21.73 1.81 -5.87
CA ALA A 79 23.03 2.20 -5.32
C ALA A 79 22.86 3.32 -4.28
N GLY A 80 23.46 3.13 -3.10
CA GLY A 80 23.28 4.03 -1.93
C GLY A 80 22.15 3.62 -0.99
N PHE A 81 21.31 2.64 -1.33
CA PHE A 81 20.23 2.19 -0.45
C PHE A 81 20.79 1.49 0.80
N ILE A 82 20.21 1.82 1.97
CA ILE A 82 20.71 1.42 3.28
C ILE A 82 19.73 0.47 3.95
N ASN A 83 20.24 -0.69 4.37
CA ASN A 83 19.54 -1.69 5.17
C ASN A 83 20.22 -1.92 6.52
N TYR A 84 19.46 -2.40 7.50
CA TYR A 84 19.93 -2.80 8.82
C TYR A 84 19.60 -4.27 9.07
N PHE A 85 20.57 -5.00 9.61
CA PHE A 85 20.42 -6.39 10.03
C PHE A 85 20.85 -6.54 11.50
N ASN A 86 20.12 -7.36 12.23
CA ASN A 86 20.49 -7.84 13.57
C ASN A 86 20.23 -9.34 13.66
N GLU A 87 20.77 -10.07 12.70
CA GLU A 87 20.66 -11.52 12.59
C GLU A 87 21.79 -12.04 11.70
N LYS A 88 21.89 -13.36 11.59
CA LYS A 88 22.75 -14.00 10.59
C LYS A 88 22.22 -13.74 9.20
N PHE A 89 23.06 -13.21 8.31
CA PHE A 89 22.68 -12.91 6.93
C PHE A 89 23.85 -13.10 5.96
N PHE A 90 23.55 -13.19 4.69
CA PHE A 90 24.56 -13.26 3.64
C PHE A 90 24.61 -11.95 2.85
N ALA A 91 25.75 -11.26 2.91
CA ALA A 91 26.02 -10.08 2.11
C ALA A 91 26.57 -10.46 0.74
N GLY A 92 25.85 -10.13 -0.33
CA GLY A 92 26.24 -10.35 -1.71
C GLY A 92 27.34 -9.40 -2.18
N GLY A 93 27.88 -9.65 -3.37
CA GLY A 93 29.00 -8.86 -3.92
C GLY A 93 28.69 -7.40 -4.21
N LEU A 94 27.41 -7.04 -4.39
CA LEU A 94 26.95 -5.71 -4.80
C LEU A 94 26.44 -4.84 -3.63
N CYS A 95 26.86 -5.13 -2.41
CA CYS A 95 26.67 -4.24 -1.25
C CYS A 95 27.95 -4.08 -0.45
N TYR A 96 28.00 -3.06 0.39
CA TYR A 96 29.04 -2.86 1.39
C TYR A 96 28.44 -3.12 2.77
N PRO A 97 28.74 -4.23 3.41
CA PRO A 97 28.38 -4.48 4.80
C PRO A 97 29.36 -3.79 5.74
N TYR A 98 28.83 -3.13 6.77
CA TYR A 98 29.58 -2.42 7.79
C TYR A 98 29.12 -2.82 9.19
N LYS A 99 30.08 -2.96 10.09
CA LYS A 99 29.88 -3.15 11.52
C LYS A 99 30.54 -2.02 12.30
N VAL A 100 29.87 -1.51 13.33
CA VAL A 100 30.45 -0.49 14.22
C VAL A 100 31.60 -1.15 15.01
N LYS A 101 32.74 -0.45 15.07
CA LYS A 101 33.96 -0.94 15.76
C LYS A 101 33.83 -0.94 17.28
N ASP A 102 33.24 0.13 17.83
CA ASP A 102 33.02 0.28 19.27
C ASP A 102 31.57 0.71 19.56
N THR A 103 30.79 -0.19 20.08
CA THR A 103 29.40 0.05 20.46
C THR A 103 29.23 0.88 21.74
N ASN A 104 30.33 1.09 22.50
CA ASN A 104 30.34 2.05 23.60
C ASN A 104 30.51 3.52 23.14
N GLU A 105 30.86 3.72 21.88
CA GLU A 105 30.95 5.04 21.25
C GLU A 105 29.76 5.32 20.33
N LEU A 106 29.37 4.33 19.51
CA LEU A 106 28.36 4.47 18.47
C LEU A 106 27.44 3.25 18.40
N LEU A 107 26.13 3.47 18.57
CA LEU A 107 25.14 2.41 18.39
C LEU A 107 24.87 2.18 16.89
N THR A 108 24.94 0.93 16.44
CA THR A 108 24.69 0.55 15.03
C THR A 108 23.32 1.02 14.57
N LYS A 109 22.29 0.93 15.42
CA LYS A 109 20.95 1.33 15.09
C LYS A 109 20.76 2.85 15.00
N PHE A 110 21.48 3.62 15.83
CA PHE A 110 21.56 5.08 15.70
C PHE A 110 22.19 5.46 14.37
N LEU A 111 23.33 4.84 14.03
CA LEU A 111 24.00 5.03 12.75
C LEU A 111 23.06 4.71 11.56
N TYR A 112 22.33 3.60 11.64
CA TYR A 112 21.35 3.25 10.64
C TYR A 112 20.30 4.36 10.45
N PHE A 113 19.70 4.86 11.51
CA PHE A 113 18.70 5.94 11.42
C PHE A 113 19.31 7.22 10.83
N TYR A 114 20.53 7.58 11.23
CA TYR A 114 21.22 8.74 10.68
C TYR A 114 21.47 8.60 9.17
N LEU A 115 22.05 7.48 8.75
CA LEU A 115 22.31 7.21 7.33
C LEU A 115 21.01 7.12 6.54
N LYS A 116 19.99 6.47 7.07
CA LYS A 116 18.67 6.34 6.43
C LYS A 116 17.94 7.68 6.27
N THR A 117 18.15 8.62 7.18
CA THR A 117 17.62 9.97 7.07
C THR A 117 18.29 10.74 5.94
N ASN A 118 19.58 10.54 5.76
CA ASN A 118 20.39 11.21 4.74
C ASN A 118 20.51 10.39 3.43
N GLU A 119 19.77 9.28 3.29
CA GLU A 119 19.88 8.34 2.17
C GLU A 119 19.71 9.03 0.80
N THR A 120 18.75 9.92 0.66
CA THR A 120 18.53 10.68 -0.59
C THR A 120 19.74 11.55 -0.92
N GLN A 121 20.29 12.28 0.05
CA GLN A 121 21.48 13.11 -0.15
C GLN A 121 22.73 12.27 -0.46
N ILE A 122 22.88 11.12 0.18
CA ILE A 122 23.94 10.15 -0.12
C ILE A 122 23.83 9.67 -1.56
N MET A 123 22.62 9.31 -2.02
CA MET A 123 22.38 8.88 -3.39
C MET A 123 22.64 9.99 -4.41
N GLU A 124 22.23 11.21 -4.12
CA GLU A 124 22.41 12.35 -5.01
C GLU A 124 23.87 12.79 -5.13
N ASN A 125 24.62 12.79 -4.03
CA ASN A 125 25.96 13.36 -3.98
C ASN A 125 27.09 12.35 -4.20
N LEU A 126 26.89 11.07 -3.82
CA LEU A 126 27.95 10.06 -3.83
C LEU A 126 27.75 8.95 -4.88
N VAL A 127 26.55 8.79 -5.41
CA VAL A 127 26.29 7.78 -6.43
C VAL A 127 26.60 8.34 -7.81
N PHE A 128 27.56 7.73 -8.45
CA PHE A 128 27.90 8.05 -9.85
C PHE A 128 26.82 7.51 -10.80
N ARG A 129 26.18 8.42 -11.55
CA ARG A 129 25.10 8.11 -12.49
C ARG A 129 25.65 7.83 -13.89
N GLY A 130 26.20 6.64 -14.09
CA GLY A 130 26.51 6.12 -15.42
C GLY A 130 25.39 5.24 -15.97
N SER A 131 25.66 4.42 -17.00
CA SER A 131 24.71 3.41 -17.51
C SER A 131 24.24 2.43 -16.45
N ILE A 132 25.07 2.16 -15.46
CA ILE A 132 24.74 1.44 -14.24
C ILE A 132 25.21 2.31 -13.07
N PRO A 133 24.28 2.85 -12.25
CA PRO A 133 24.65 3.64 -11.08
C PRO A 133 25.59 2.88 -10.14
N ALA A 134 26.57 3.57 -9.56
CA ALA A 134 27.55 2.96 -8.68
C ALA A 134 27.99 3.91 -7.56
N LEU A 135 28.17 3.37 -6.38
CA LEU A 135 28.72 4.04 -5.21
C LEU A 135 30.10 3.46 -4.90
N ASN A 136 31.13 4.33 -4.81
CA ASN A 136 32.46 3.89 -4.43
C ASN A 136 32.59 3.73 -2.93
N LYS A 137 33.34 2.71 -2.49
CA LYS A 137 33.59 2.44 -1.09
C LYS A 137 34.33 3.60 -0.41
N ALA A 138 35.34 4.13 -1.09
CA ALA A 138 36.14 5.24 -0.57
C ALA A 138 35.29 6.50 -0.30
N ASP A 139 34.34 6.79 -1.20
CA ASP A 139 33.48 7.98 -1.09
C ASP A 139 32.52 7.86 0.11
N ILE A 140 31.85 6.71 0.27
CA ILE A 140 30.95 6.51 1.42
C ILE A 140 31.69 6.49 2.75
N GLU A 141 32.94 6.01 2.80
CA GLU A 141 33.77 5.99 4.02
C GLU A 141 34.23 7.39 4.47
N THR A 142 34.16 8.40 3.59
CA THR A 142 34.42 9.80 3.95
C THR A 142 33.24 10.51 4.59
N LEU A 143 32.03 9.91 4.53
CA LEU A 143 30.82 10.51 5.10
C LEU A 143 31.00 10.77 6.60
N THR A 144 30.70 11.99 7.04
CA THR A 144 30.80 12.39 8.43
C THR A 144 29.56 12.01 9.23
N ILE A 145 29.77 11.31 10.34
CA ILE A 145 28.73 10.78 11.22
C ILE A 145 28.79 11.53 12.56
N PRO A 146 27.66 12.06 13.07
CA PRO A 146 27.62 12.64 14.41
C PRO A 146 27.78 11.56 15.46
N ILE A 147 28.58 11.85 16.50
CA ILE A 147 28.80 10.95 17.64
C ILE A 147 28.33 11.65 18.92
N PRO A 148 27.02 11.75 19.14
CA PRO A 148 26.52 12.26 20.41
C PRO A 148 26.75 11.25 21.54
N PRO A 149 26.72 11.67 22.82
CA PRO A 149 26.77 10.75 23.96
C PRO A 149 25.75 9.60 23.83
N LEU A 150 26.12 8.42 24.31
CA LEU A 150 25.31 7.19 24.15
C LEU A 150 23.88 7.32 24.66
N GLU A 151 23.66 8.07 25.72
CA GLU A 151 22.33 8.32 26.29
C GLU A 151 21.42 9.04 25.30
N ILE A 152 22.00 9.96 24.49
CA ILE A 152 21.27 10.69 23.44
C ILE A 152 20.96 9.71 22.28
N GLN A 153 21.97 8.92 21.86
CA GLN A 153 21.78 7.92 20.80
C GLN A 153 20.68 6.92 21.20
N GLN A 154 20.74 6.39 22.43
CA GLN A 154 19.75 5.42 22.94
C GLN A 154 18.34 5.99 22.99
N GLU A 155 18.18 7.25 23.42
CA GLU A 155 16.86 7.88 23.45
C GLU A 155 16.30 8.09 22.04
N ILE A 156 17.15 8.51 21.09
CA ILE A 156 16.76 8.67 19.68
C ILE A 156 16.34 7.32 19.08
N VAL A 157 17.12 6.27 19.31
CA VAL A 157 16.80 4.91 18.86
C VAL A 157 15.46 4.46 19.45
N THR A 158 15.25 4.64 20.76
CA THR A 158 14.00 4.26 21.43
C THR A 158 12.78 4.95 20.80
N ILE A 159 12.88 6.24 20.53
CA ILE A 159 11.78 7.00 19.91
C ILE A 159 11.52 6.53 18.47
N LEU A 160 12.56 6.41 17.66
CA LEU A 160 12.40 6.03 16.24
C LEU A 160 11.97 4.58 16.06
N ASP A 161 12.40 3.68 16.96
CA ASP A 161 11.91 2.31 17.01
C ASP A 161 10.43 2.22 17.32
N ALA A 162 9.96 2.95 18.34
CA ALA A 162 8.55 2.98 18.69
C ALA A 162 7.67 3.46 17.51
N PHE A 163 8.13 4.45 16.76
CA PHE A 163 7.43 4.90 15.54
C PHE A 163 7.44 3.82 14.44
N THR A 164 8.56 3.12 14.27
CA THR A 164 8.69 2.07 13.25
C THR A 164 7.78 0.87 13.59
N GLU A 165 7.76 0.47 14.86
CA GLU A 165 6.89 -0.60 15.37
C GLU A 165 5.42 -0.24 15.17
N LEU A 166 4.99 0.94 15.60
CA LEU A 166 3.61 1.42 15.44
C LEU A 166 3.19 1.44 13.96
N ASN A 167 4.05 1.92 13.05
CA ASN A 167 3.75 1.91 11.63
C ASN A 167 3.62 0.47 11.07
N THR A 168 4.42 -0.46 11.57
CA THR A 168 4.37 -1.87 11.19
C THR A 168 3.09 -2.53 11.68
N GLU A 169 2.69 -2.27 12.93
CA GLU A 169 1.42 -2.74 13.51
C GLU A 169 0.22 -2.23 12.72
N LEU A 170 0.16 -0.93 12.43
CA LEU A 170 -0.92 -0.33 11.65
C LEU A 170 -1.02 -0.92 10.24
N ASN A 171 0.09 -1.16 9.56
CA ASN A 171 0.08 -1.82 8.25
C ASN A 171 -0.38 -3.29 8.35
N THR A 172 0.02 -4.00 9.41
CA THR A 172 -0.41 -5.37 9.66
C THR A 172 -1.91 -5.42 9.93
N GLU A 173 -2.43 -4.52 10.76
CA GLU A 173 -3.86 -4.39 11.01
C GLU A 173 -4.62 -4.06 9.73
N LEU A 174 -4.15 -3.09 8.94
CA LEU A 174 -4.78 -2.75 7.66
C LEU A 174 -4.88 -3.97 6.73
N ASN A 175 -3.81 -4.75 6.63
CA ASN A 175 -3.80 -5.95 5.80
C ASN A 175 -4.75 -7.05 6.34
N ALA A 176 -4.81 -7.22 7.66
CA ALA A 176 -5.74 -8.14 8.29
C ALA A 176 -7.21 -7.70 8.06
N ARG A 177 -7.50 -6.40 8.20
CA ARG A 177 -8.84 -5.83 7.94
C ARG A 177 -9.23 -5.93 6.48
N LYS A 178 -8.31 -5.72 5.54
CA LYS A 178 -8.58 -5.93 4.10
C LYS A 178 -8.93 -7.39 3.79
N LYS A 179 -8.19 -8.36 4.36
CA LYS A 179 -8.51 -9.79 4.21
C LYS A 179 -9.87 -10.13 4.83
N GLN A 180 -10.16 -9.58 6.00
CA GLN A 180 -11.44 -9.74 6.67
C GLN A 180 -12.59 -9.15 5.84
N TYR A 181 -12.40 -7.94 5.30
CA TYR A 181 -13.37 -7.31 4.40
C TYR A 181 -13.66 -8.19 3.17
N GLN A 182 -12.61 -8.68 2.50
CA GLN A 182 -12.77 -9.54 1.33
C GLN A 182 -13.51 -10.85 1.67
N TYR A 183 -13.18 -11.45 2.82
CA TYR A 183 -13.88 -12.65 3.32
C TYR A 183 -15.38 -12.38 3.54
N TYR A 184 -15.72 -11.31 4.27
CA TYR A 184 -17.12 -10.94 4.51
C TYR A 184 -17.83 -10.56 3.22
N GLN A 185 -17.20 -9.80 2.34
CA GLN A 185 -17.76 -9.41 1.06
C GLN A 185 -18.14 -10.65 0.24
N ASN A 186 -17.25 -11.60 0.08
CA ASN A 186 -17.52 -12.84 -0.62
C ASN A 186 -18.65 -13.65 0.05
N MET A 187 -18.62 -13.77 1.37
CA MET A 187 -19.62 -14.53 2.13
C MET A 187 -21.01 -13.91 2.09
N LEU A 188 -21.09 -12.57 2.26
CA LEU A 188 -22.39 -11.86 2.35
C LEU A 188 -23.10 -11.74 1.00
N LEU A 189 -22.34 -11.80 -0.10
CA LEU A 189 -22.84 -11.64 -1.47
C LEU A 189 -22.92 -12.97 -2.25
N ASP A 190 -22.56 -14.10 -1.62
CA ASP A 190 -22.73 -15.44 -2.20
C ASP A 190 -24.13 -16.00 -1.91
N PHE A 191 -25.02 -15.84 -2.88
CA PHE A 191 -26.39 -16.36 -2.85
C PHE A 191 -26.57 -17.67 -3.63
N ASN A 192 -25.54 -18.19 -4.29
CA ASN A 192 -25.62 -19.37 -5.15
C ASN A 192 -26.01 -20.63 -4.38
N ASP A 193 -25.53 -20.78 -3.15
CA ASP A 193 -25.78 -21.92 -2.30
C ASP A 193 -27.21 -21.98 -1.72
N ILE A 194 -27.95 -20.87 -1.74
CA ILE A 194 -29.26 -20.77 -1.09
C ILE A 194 -30.36 -21.34 -1.98
N ASN A 195 -30.09 -21.56 -3.26
CA ASN A 195 -31.10 -21.96 -4.26
C ASN A 195 -31.20 -23.47 -4.55
N GLN A 196 -30.35 -24.33 -3.97
CA GLN A 196 -30.24 -25.72 -4.39
C GLN A 196 -31.25 -26.72 -3.76
N SER A 197 -31.73 -26.52 -2.57
CA SER A 197 -32.92 -27.19 -1.99
C SER A 197 -33.31 -26.61 -0.64
N ARG A 198 -34.58 -26.73 -0.23
CA ARG A 198 -35.11 -26.20 1.05
C ARG A 198 -34.38 -26.72 2.30
N LYS A 199 -33.94 -27.98 2.28
CA LYS A 199 -33.28 -28.63 3.41
C LYS A 199 -31.83 -28.23 3.51
N ASP A 200 -31.13 -28.20 2.37
CA ASP A 200 -29.74 -27.83 2.27
C ASP A 200 -29.51 -26.31 2.53
N ALA A 201 -30.43 -25.44 2.08
CA ALA A 201 -30.41 -24.02 2.34
C ALA A 201 -30.44 -23.69 3.84
N LYS A 202 -31.29 -24.38 4.60
CA LYS A 202 -31.42 -24.17 6.06
C LYS A 202 -30.19 -24.65 6.83
N GLU A 203 -29.62 -25.78 6.43
CA GLU A 203 -28.42 -26.35 7.05
C GLU A 203 -27.17 -25.51 6.71
N ARG A 204 -27.03 -25.04 5.49
CA ARG A 204 -25.91 -24.18 5.05
C ARG A 204 -25.98 -22.77 5.63
N LEU A 205 -27.19 -22.17 5.73
CA LEU A 205 -27.40 -20.93 6.47
C LEU A 205 -27.05 -21.06 7.96
N ALA A 206 -27.21 -22.25 8.54
CA ALA A 206 -26.84 -22.53 9.91
C ALA A 206 -25.31 -22.58 10.08
N GLN A 207 -24.57 -23.05 9.08
CA GLN A 207 -23.11 -23.21 9.09
C GLN A 207 -22.33 -21.96 8.71
N LYS A 208 -22.90 -21.05 7.87
CA LYS A 208 -22.24 -19.80 7.51
C LYS A 208 -22.19 -18.85 8.72
N PRO A 209 -21.04 -18.23 9.01
CA PRO A 209 -20.85 -17.31 10.15
C PRO A 209 -21.44 -15.92 9.87
N TYR A 210 -22.69 -15.86 9.38
CA TYR A 210 -23.38 -14.61 9.18
C TYR A 210 -23.56 -13.82 10.48
N PRO A 211 -23.48 -12.45 10.46
CA PRO A 211 -23.92 -11.63 11.56
C PRO A 211 -25.35 -12.01 11.99
N LYS A 212 -25.60 -12.04 13.30
CA LYS A 212 -26.85 -12.55 13.88
C LYS A 212 -28.10 -11.93 13.24
N ARG A 213 -28.10 -10.62 13.02
CA ARG A 213 -29.22 -9.90 12.40
C ARG A 213 -29.45 -10.34 10.95
N LEU A 214 -28.40 -10.39 10.12
CA LEU A 214 -28.51 -10.85 8.74
C LEU A 214 -29.03 -12.29 8.66
N LYS A 215 -28.53 -13.15 9.53
CA LYS A 215 -29.01 -14.56 9.60
C LYS A 215 -30.50 -14.62 9.90
N THR A 216 -31.00 -13.83 10.84
CA THR A 216 -32.43 -13.73 11.14
C THR A 216 -33.23 -13.23 9.95
N LEU A 217 -32.76 -12.16 9.27
CA LEU A 217 -33.42 -11.62 8.08
C LEU A 217 -33.50 -12.64 6.94
N LEU A 218 -32.40 -13.37 6.65
CA LEU A 218 -32.37 -14.41 5.62
C LEU A 218 -33.38 -15.54 5.94
N GLN A 219 -33.44 -15.98 7.20
CA GLN A 219 -34.38 -17.02 7.63
C GLN A 219 -35.86 -16.60 7.56
N THR A 220 -36.11 -15.30 7.82
CA THR A 220 -37.49 -14.78 7.89
C THR A 220 -38.00 -14.32 6.53
N LEU A 221 -37.20 -13.59 5.78
CA LEU A 221 -37.63 -12.91 4.55
C LEU A 221 -37.28 -13.70 3.28
N ALA A 222 -36.25 -14.54 3.33
CA ALA A 222 -35.82 -15.35 2.19
C ALA A 222 -35.73 -16.87 2.53
N PRO A 223 -36.76 -17.49 3.19
CA PRO A 223 -36.68 -18.89 3.62
C PRO A 223 -36.67 -19.89 2.47
N LYS A 224 -37.00 -19.45 1.26
CA LYS A 224 -37.01 -20.26 0.03
C LYS A 224 -35.83 -19.95 -0.90
N GLY A 225 -34.88 -19.09 -0.45
CA GLY A 225 -33.79 -18.61 -1.25
C GLY A 225 -34.04 -17.21 -1.85
N VAL A 226 -33.15 -16.77 -2.70
CA VAL A 226 -33.16 -15.45 -3.33
C VAL A 226 -33.39 -15.60 -4.83
N GLY A 227 -34.25 -14.75 -5.40
CA GLY A 227 -34.47 -14.66 -6.83
C GLY A 227 -33.30 -14.00 -7.55
N PHE A 228 -33.15 -14.31 -8.85
CA PHE A 228 -32.13 -13.68 -9.70
C PHE A 228 -32.78 -13.05 -10.93
N ARG A 229 -32.25 -11.91 -11.36
CA ARG A 229 -32.67 -11.23 -12.58
C ARG A 229 -31.46 -10.77 -13.38
N LYS A 230 -31.64 -10.58 -14.70
CA LYS A 230 -30.56 -10.06 -15.55
C LYS A 230 -30.30 -8.57 -15.27
N LEU A 231 -29.03 -8.14 -15.35
CA LEU A 231 -28.65 -6.73 -15.17
C LEU A 231 -29.47 -5.79 -16.07
N GLY A 232 -29.64 -6.15 -17.37
CA GLY A 232 -30.41 -5.35 -18.32
C GLY A 232 -31.91 -5.28 -18.03
N GLU A 233 -32.47 -6.18 -17.21
CA GLU A 233 -33.85 -6.13 -16.75
C GLU A 233 -34.02 -5.13 -15.61
N VAL A 234 -33.09 -5.08 -14.66
CA VAL A 234 -33.18 -4.29 -13.42
C VAL A 234 -32.48 -2.92 -13.52
N CYS A 235 -31.63 -2.73 -14.53
CA CYS A 235 -30.93 -1.46 -14.78
C CYS A 235 -31.26 -0.89 -16.16
N GLU A 236 -31.20 0.42 -16.26
CA GLU A 236 -31.19 1.15 -17.52
C GLU A 236 -29.81 1.74 -17.79
N SER A 237 -29.39 1.73 -19.05
CA SER A 237 -28.18 2.41 -19.46
C SER A 237 -28.46 3.92 -19.56
N THR A 238 -27.64 4.72 -18.94
CA THR A 238 -27.78 6.18 -18.92
C THR A 238 -26.87 6.86 -19.95
N ASN A 239 -26.74 8.17 -19.87
CA ASN A 239 -26.08 8.98 -20.89
C ASN A 239 -24.53 8.83 -20.81
N LYS A 240 -23.89 8.69 -21.97
CA LYS A 240 -22.44 8.77 -22.12
C LYS A 240 -22.08 9.59 -23.35
N LYS A 241 -20.94 10.28 -23.30
CA LYS A 241 -20.46 11.10 -24.41
C LYS A 241 -18.94 11.16 -24.43
N THR A 242 -18.35 11.03 -25.60
CA THR A 242 -16.90 11.18 -25.75
C THR A 242 -16.49 12.64 -25.51
N LEU A 243 -15.47 12.85 -24.66
CA LEU A 243 -14.78 14.12 -24.48
C LEU A 243 -13.38 14.04 -25.06
N LYS A 244 -12.89 15.16 -25.58
CA LYS A 244 -11.49 15.30 -25.96
C LYS A 244 -10.65 15.51 -24.70
N ILE A 245 -9.46 14.98 -24.67
CA ILE A 245 -8.49 15.15 -23.57
C ILE A 245 -8.29 16.63 -23.21
N SER A 246 -8.22 17.50 -24.23
CA SER A 246 -8.05 18.95 -24.04
C SER A 246 -9.22 19.67 -23.36
N GLU A 247 -10.38 19.02 -23.23
CA GLU A 247 -11.56 19.57 -22.56
C GLU A 247 -11.63 19.22 -21.08
N VAL A 248 -10.77 18.29 -20.61
CA VAL A 248 -10.77 17.76 -19.25
C VAL A 248 -9.62 18.37 -18.44
N SER A 249 -9.93 18.89 -17.26
CA SER A 249 -8.96 19.44 -16.32
C SER A 249 -8.47 18.37 -15.36
N GLU A 250 -7.18 18.33 -15.07
CA GLU A 250 -6.61 17.47 -14.02
C GLU A 250 -6.97 17.96 -12.62
N VAL A 251 -7.24 19.26 -12.47
CA VAL A 251 -7.53 19.88 -11.19
C VAL A 251 -9.02 20.24 -11.11
N LYS A 252 -9.66 19.90 -9.98
CA LYS A 252 -11.05 20.27 -9.71
C LYS A 252 -11.18 21.75 -9.40
N ASN A 253 -11.84 22.50 -10.28
CA ASN A 253 -12.22 23.89 -10.04
C ASN A 253 -13.69 23.98 -9.63
N LYS A 254 -14.11 25.14 -9.12
CA LYS A 254 -15.49 25.39 -8.71
C LYS A 254 -16.45 25.18 -9.89
N GLY A 255 -17.50 24.38 -9.71
CA GLY A 255 -18.51 24.10 -10.73
C GLY A 255 -18.11 22.97 -11.70
N MET A 256 -17.01 22.26 -11.46
CA MET A 256 -16.62 21.08 -12.24
C MET A 256 -17.05 19.78 -11.59
N TYR A 257 -17.34 18.80 -12.43
CA TYR A 257 -17.83 17.47 -12.08
C TYR A 257 -16.79 16.41 -12.46
N PRO A 258 -16.68 15.30 -11.70
CA PRO A 258 -15.75 14.21 -12.02
C PRO A 258 -16.10 13.56 -13.36
N VAL A 259 -15.07 13.22 -14.12
CA VAL A 259 -15.17 12.50 -15.39
C VAL A 259 -14.64 11.10 -15.22
N ILE A 260 -15.44 10.09 -15.59
CA ILE A 260 -15.02 8.71 -15.69
C ILE A 260 -15.07 8.22 -17.12
N ASN A 261 -14.07 7.49 -17.56
CA ASN A 261 -14.04 6.95 -18.92
C ASN A 261 -13.75 5.43 -18.91
N SER A 262 -12.49 5.00 -18.98
CA SER A 262 -12.11 3.59 -19.06
C SER A 262 -11.18 3.14 -17.92
N GLY A 263 -10.94 4.01 -16.93
CA GLY A 263 -9.93 3.80 -15.89
C GLY A 263 -10.50 3.36 -14.54
N ARG A 264 -9.58 3.00 -13.65
CA ARG A 264 -9.83 2.83 -12.21
C ARG A 264 -10.08 4.17 -11.55
N GLU A 265 -9.35 5.19 -12.00
CA GLU A 265 -9.36 6.53 -11.45
C GLU A 265 -10.16 7.47 -12.34
N LEU A 266 -10.49 8.62 -11.80
CA LEU A 266 -11.13 9.68 -12.57
C LEU A 266 -10.21 10.09 -13.72
N TYR A 267 -10.83 10.33 -14.87
CA TYR A 267 -10.16 10.87 -16.04
C TYR A 267 -9.78 12.35 -15.87
N GLY A 268 -10.44 13.03 -14.94
CA GLY A 268 -10.27 14.43 -14.57
C GLY A 268 -11.60 15.07 -14.21
N TYR A 269 -11.74 16.36 -14.53
CA TYR A 269 -12.92 17.18 -14.21
C TYR A 269 -13.39 17.99 -15.41
N TYR A 270 -14.72 18.15 -15.55
CA TYR A 270 -15.36 18.86 -16.63
C TYR A 270 -16.45 19.81 -16.11
N HIS A 271 -16.73 20.88 -16.83
CA HIS A 271 -17.69 21.90 -16.40
C HIS A 271 -19.16 21.48 -16.52
N ASP A 272 -19.47 20.36 -17.15
CA ASP A 272 -20.81 19.84 -17.33
C ASP A 272 -20.89 18.37 -16.87
N PHE A 273 -22.12 17.86 -16.71
CA PHE A 273 -22.37 16.46 -16.29
C PHE A 273 -23.42 15.84 -17.21
N ASN A 274 -23.45 14.55 -17.36
CA ASN A 274 -24.45 13.82 -18.12
C ASN A 274 -25.18 12.74 -17.30
N ASN A 275 -24.78 12.58 -16.03
CA ASN A 275 -25.44 11.69 -15.07
C ASN A 275 -25.49 12.34 -13.70
N ASP A 276 -26.49 11.94 -12.88
CA ASP A 276 -26.72 12.46 -11.53
C ASP A 276 -27.25 11.38 -10.59
N GLY A 277 -26.89 11.47 -9.30
CA GLY A 277 -27.29 10.54 -8.25
C GLY A 277 -26.57 9.20 -8.33
N GLU A 278 -27.22 8.15 -7.80
CA GLU A 278 -26.61 6.82 -7.72
C GLU A 278 -26.54 6.15 -9.09
N ASN A 279 -25.33 5.84 -9.52
CA ASN A 279 -25.03 5.14 -10.77
C ASN A 279 -23.86 4.18 -10.56
N ILE A 280 -23.83 3.14 -11.39
CA ILE A 280 -22.68 2.27 -11.56
C ILE A 280 -22.11 2.51 -12.95
N THR A 281 -20.77 2.59 -13.06
CA THR A 281 -20.12 2.63 -14.37
C THR A 281 -19.22 1.41 -14.54
N ILE A 282 -19.25 0.80 -15.72
CA ILE A 282 -18.44 -0.35 -16.08
C ILE A 282 -17.57 0.03 -17.27
N ALA A 283 -16.25 -0.03 -17.12
CA ALA A 283 -15.33 0.27 -18.20
C ALA A 283 -15.53 -0.69 -19.38
N SER A 284 -15.73 -0.15 -20.59
CA SER A 284 -16.07 -0.97 -21.77
C SER A 284 -14.86 -1.34 -22.61
N ARG A 285 -13.72 -0.64 -22.46
CA ARG A 285 -12.58 -0.81 -23.35
C ARG A 285 -11.24 -0.42 -22.69
N GLY A 286 -10.15 -1.05 -23.11
CA GLY A 286 -8.79 -0.79 -22.63
C GLY A 286 -8.38 -1.76 -21.54
N GLU A 287 -7.22 -1.51 -20.93
CA GLU A 287 -6.61 -2.35 -19.89
C GLU A 287 -7.56 -2.68 -18.74
N TYR A 288 -8.43 -1.73 -18.39
CA TYR A 288 -9.39 -1.85 -17.28
C TYR A 288 -10.81 -2.23 -17.75
N ALA A 289 -10.97 -2.79 -18.95
CA ALA A 289 -12.29 -3.25 -19.40
C ALA A 289 -12.91 -4.21 -18.36
N GLY A 290 -14.16 -3.95 -17.95
CA GLY A 290 -14.84 -4.67 -16.86
C GLY A 290 -14.70 -4.03 -15.48
N PHE A 291 -13.85 -3.00 -15.31
CA PHE A 291 -13.69 -2.31 -14.03
C PHE A 291 -14.96 -1.55 -13.64
N ILE A 292 -15.35 -1.68 -12.36
CA ILE A 292 -16.64 -1.18 -11.85
C ILE A 292 -16.41 -0.05 -10.86
N ASN A 293 -17.07 1.10 -11.09
CA ASN A 293 -17.10 2.25 -10.19
C ASN A 293 -18.55 2.56 -9.75
N TYR A 294 -18.69 3.22 -8.62
CA TYR A 294 -19.95 3.73 -8.07
C TYR A 294 -19.87 5.24 -7.91
N PHE A 295 -20.93 5.93 -8.31
CA PHE A 295 -21.13 7.36 -8.15
C PHE A 295 -22.45 7.63 -7.43
N ASN A 296 -22.44 8.61 -6.53
CA ASN A 296 -23.64 9.19 -5.92
C ASN A 296 -23.51 10.73 -5.93
N GLU A 297 -23.23 11.25 -7.10
CA GLU A 297 -23.08 12.69 -7.35
C GLU A 297 -23.29 12.97 -8.84
N LYS A 298 -23.27 14.24 -9.21
CA LYS A 298 -23.19 14.65 -10.62
C LYS A 298 -21.83 14.29 -11.19
N PHE A 299 -21.82 13.57 -12.32
CA PHE A 299 -20.59 13.16 -12.99
C PHE A 299 -20.77 13.10 -14.51
N PHE A 300 -19.67 13.07 -15.22
CA PHE A 300 -19.65 12.90 -16.66
C PHE A 300 -19.14 11.51 -17.04
N ALA A 301 -19.99 10.71 -17.67
CA ALA A 301 -19.62 9.41 -18.22
C ALA A 301 -19.07 9.57 -19.64
N GLY A 302 -17.81 9.20 -19.84
CA GLY A 302 -17.11 9.19 -21.12
C GLY A 302 -17.57 8.06 -22.05
N GLY A 303 -17.14 8.11 -23.29
CA GLY A 303 -17.55 7.15 -24.33
C GLY A 303 -17.12 5.69 -24.10
N LEU A 304 -16.08 5.46 -23.28
CA LEU A 304 -15.48 4.16 -23.03
C LEU A 304 -15.92 3.50 -21.71
N CYS A 305 -17.08 3.88 -21.19
CA CYS A 305 -17.75 3.18 -20.08
C CYS A 305 -19.24 2.97 -20.38
N TYR A 306 -19.85 2.06 -19.66
CA TYR A 306 -21.30 1.84 -19.63
C TYR A 306 -21.83 2.34 -18.28
N PRO A 307 -22.49 3.50 -18.22
CA PRO A 307 -23.19 3.94 -17.01
C PRO A 307 -24.56 3.25 -16.92
N TYR A 308 -24.89 2.78 -15.72
CA TYR A 308 -26.15 2.12 -15.40
C TYR A 308 -26.80 2.75 -14.18
N LYS A 309 -28.11 2.90 -14.23
CA LYS A 309 -28.96 3.28 -13.11
C LYS A 309 -29.98 2.18 -12.83
N VAL A 310 -30.23 1.90 -11.56
CA VAL A 310 -31.27 0.96 -11.15
C VAL A 310 -32.65 1.54 -11.50
N LYS A 311 -33.52 0.75 -12.13
CA LYS A 311 -34.87 1.19 -12.59
C LYS A 311 -35.83 1.39 -11.41
N ASP A 312 -35.81 0.48 -10.43
CA ASP A 312 -36.66 0.52 -9.24
C ASP A 312 -35.83 0.31 -7.97
N THR A 313 -35.61 1.37 -7.22
CA THR A 313 -34.87 1.33 -5.96
C THR A 313 -35.67 0.71 -4.81
N ASN A 314 -36.99 0.45 -4.98
CA ASN A 314 -37.77 -0.33 -4.05
C ASN A 314 -37.58 -1.86 -4.25
N GLU A 315 -36.94 -2.26 -5.34
CA GLU A 315 -36.58 -3.66 -5.62
C GLU A 315 -35.07 -3.92 -5.39
N LEU A 316 -34.21 -3.00 -5.88
CA LEU A 316 -32.77 -3.17 -5.87
C LEU A 316 -32.05 -1.88 -5.47
N LEU A 317 -31.24 -1.92 -4.41
CA LEU A 317 -30.36 -0.81 -4.03
C LEU A 317 -29.15 -0.75 -4.96
N THR A 318 -28.85 0.43 -5.52
CA THR A 318 -27.69 0.64 -6.40
C THR A 318 -26.38 0.25 -5.70
N LYS A 319 -26.26 0.56 -4.41
CA LYS A 319 -25.06 0.27 -3.64
C LYS A 319 -24.89 -1.22 -3.35
N PHE A 320 -25.98 -1.97 -3.13
CA PHE A 320 -25.94 -3.42 -3.04
C PHE A 320 -25.48 -4.03 -4.37
N LEU A 321 -26.06 -3.58 -5.48
CA LEU A 321 -25.64 -3.99 -6.82
C LEU A 321 -24.14 -3.71 -7.07
N TYR A 322 -23.67 -2.52 -6.68
CA TYR A 322 -22.24 -2.18 -6.77
C TYR A 322 -21.38 -3.18 -6.02
N PHE A 323 -21.68 -3.48 -4.77
CA PHE A 323 -20.91 -4.46 -3.99
C PHE A 323 -20.93 -5.85 -4.61
N TYR A 324 -22.09 -6.29 -5.10
CA TYR A 324 -22.21 -7.58 -5.79
C TYR A 324 -21.34 -7.65 -7.05
N LEU A 325 -21.47 -6.67 -7.92
CA LEU A 325 -20.67 -6.59 -9.15
C LEU A 325 -19.18 -6.46 -8.84
N LYS A 326 -18.81 -5.65 -7.84
CA LYS A 326 -17.41 -5.44 -7.43
C LYS A 326 -16.78 -6.70 -6.86
N THR A 327 -17.53 -7.52 -6.13
CA THR A 327 -17.07 -8.82 -5.64
C THR A 327 -16.80 -9.79 -6.79
N ASN A 328 -17.60 -9.73 -7.83
CA ASN A 328 -17.48 -10.59 -9.00
C ASN A 328 -16.65 -9.96 -10.14
N GLU A 329 -16.02 -8.81 -9.92
CA GLU A 329 -15.30 -8.04 -10.94
C GLU A 329 -14.24 -8.87 -11.68
N THR A 330 -13.45 -9.64 -10.96
CA THR A 330 -12.43 -10.53 -11.57
C THR A 330 -13.06 -11.56 -12.48
N GLN A 331 -14.14 -12.22 -12.04
CA GLN A 331 -14.84 -13.21 -12.86
C GLN A 331 -15.51 -12.58 -14.08
N ILE A 332 -16.05 -11.35 -13.93
CA ILE A 332 -16.61 -10.57 -15.05
C ILE A 332 -15.52 -10.28 -16.08
N MET A 333 -14.35 -9.82 -15.62
CA MET A 333 -13.21 -9.54 -16.50
C MET A 333 -12.70 -10.80 -17.20
N GLU A 334 -12.62 -11.92 -16.50
CA GLU A 334 -12.12 -13.18 -17.05
C GLU A 334 -13.06 -13.80 -18.09
N ASN A 335 -14.38 -13.73 -17.82
CA ASN A 335 -15.38 -14.46 -18.60
C ASN A 335 -16.04 -13.61 -19.71
N LEU A 336 -16.15 -12.29 -19.54
CA LEU A 336 -16.89 -11.42 -20.44
C LEU A 336 -16.02 -10.43 -21.22
N VAL A 337 -14.77 -10.18 -20.77
CA VAL A 337 -13.87 -9.26 -21.49
C VAL A 337 -13.13 -10.03 -22.59
N PHE A 338 -13.38 -9.62 -23.81
CA PHE A 338 -12.65 -10.13 -24.97
C PHE A 338 -11.21 -9.58 -24.96
N ARG A 339 -10.21 -10.48 -24.91
CA ARG A 339 -8.79 -10.16 -24.86
C ARG A 339 -8.20 -10.12 -26.28
N GLY A 340 -8.45 -9.03 -27.01
CA GLY A 340 -7.75 -8.71 -28.26
C GLY A 340 -6.56 -7.77 -28.00
N SER A 341 -6.05 -7.13 -29.06
CA SER A 341 -5.01 -6.09 -28.94
C SER A 341 -5.43 -4.93 -28.01
N ILE A 342 -6.71 -4.65 -27.95
CA ILE A 342 -7.34 -3.75 -26.97
C ILE A 342 -8.48 -4.54 -26.34
N PRO A 343 -8.39 -4.86 -25.02
CA PRO A 343 -9.47 -5.55 -24.33
C PRO A 343 -10.80 -4.79 -24.42
N ALA A 344 -11.89 -5.51 -24.60
CA ALA A 344 -13.22 -4.93 -24.76
C ALA A 344 -14.32 -5.79 -24.09
N LEU A 345 -15.31 -5.12 -23.50
CA LEU A 345 -16.50 -5.71 -22.93
C LEU A 345 -17.71 -5.27 -23.75
N ASN A 346 -18.51 -6.21 -24.23
CA ASN A 346 -19.74 -5.89 -24.95
C ASN A 346 -20.88 -5.56 -23.99
N LYS A 347 -21.70 -4.58 -24.35
CA LYS A 347 -22.87 -4.19 -23.58
C LYS A 347 -23.87 -5.34 -23.43
N ALA A 348 -24.14 -6.07 -24.54
CA ALA A 348 -25.07 -7.19 -24.53
C ALA A 348 -24.64 -8.30 -23.56
N ASP A 349 -23.33 -8.59 -23.48
CA ASP A 349 -22.81 -9.65 -22.63
C ASP A 349 -22.95 -9.28 -21.13
N ILE A 350 -22.60 -8.04 -20.74
CA ILE A 350 -22.75 -7.59 -19.36
C ILE A 350 -24.22 -7.51 -18.92
N GLU A 351 -25.14 -7.17 -19.82
CA GLU A 351 -26.58 -7.10 -19.53
C GLU A 351 -27.22 -8.48 -19.31
N THR A 352 -26.55 -9.59 -19.70
CA THR A 352 -27.00 -10.95 -19.41
C THR A 352 -26.59 -11.45 -18.02
N LEU A 353 -25.73 -10.71 -17.33
CA LEU A 353 -25.25 -11.06 -15.99
C LEU A 353 -26.42 -11.18 -15.01
N THR A 354 -26.51 -12.29 -14.28
CA THR A 354 -27.56 -12.53 -13.31
C THR A 354 -27.21 -11.92 -11.94
N ILE A 355 -28.12 -11.13 -11.42
CA ILE A 355 -27.99 -10.37 -10.18
C ILE A 355 -28.97 -10.95 -9.14
N PRO A 356 -28.53 -11.27 -7.92
CA PRO A 356 -29.43 -11.68 -6.84
C PRO A 356 -30.29 -10.49 -6.39
N ILE A 357 -31.57 -10.74 -6.15
CA ILE A 357 -32.54 -9.74 -5.69
C ILE A 357 -33.13 -10.20 -4.34
N PRO A 358 -32.35 -10.12 -3.24
CA PRO A 358 -32.92 -10.39 -1.92
C PRO A 358 -33.85 -9.25 -1.49
N PRO A 359 -34.74 -9.48 -0.52
CA PRO A 359 -35.57 -8.41 0.08
C PRO A 359 -34.73 -7.20 0.50
N LEU A 360 -35.29 -6.00 0.40
CA LEU A 360 -34.58 -4.73 0.64
C LEU A 360 -33.89 -4.66 2.01
N GLU A 361 -34.52 -5.21 3.03
CA GLU A 361 -33.96 -5.23 4.39
C GLU A 361 -32.65 -6.04 4.45
N ILE A 362 -32.55 -7.11 3.67
CA ILE A 362 -31.32 -7.91 3.54
C ILE A 362 -30.27 -7.12 2.78
N GLN A 363 -30.64 -6.49 1.66
CA GLN A 363 -29.73 -5.63 0.89
C GLN A 363 -29.19 -4.49 1.76
N GLN A 364 -30.05 -3.79 2.50
CA GLN A 364 -29.66 -2.68 3.39
C GLN A 364 -28.72 -3.14 4.51
N GLU A 365 -28.96 -4.29 5.11
CA GLU A 365 -28.09 -4.83 6.15
C GLU A 365 -26.71 -5.16 5.59
N ILE A 366 -26.64 -5.79 4.41
CA ILE A 366 -25.38 -6.10 3.73
C ILE A 366 -24.62 -4.81 3.38
N VAL A 367 -25.30 -3.82 2.80
CA VAL A 367 -24.71 -2.52 2.48
C VAL A 367 -24.15 -1.85 3.74
N THR A 368 -24.90 -1.85 4.84
CA THR A 368 -24.45 -1.26 6.11
C THR A 368 -23.18 -1.91 6.64
N ILE A 369 -23.10 -3.24 6.60
CA ILE A 369 -21.91 -3.98 7.04
C ILE A 369 -20.72 -3.68 6.13
N LEU A 370 -20.90 -3.75 4.82
CA LEU A 370 -19.81 -3.53 3.86
C LEU A 370 -19.31 -2.09 3.84
N ASP A 371 -20.20 -1.11 4.05
CA ASP A 371 -19.82 0.30 4.19
C ASP A 371 -18.94 0.56 5.41
N GLN A 372 -19.27 -0.03 6.55
CA GLN A 372 -18.45 0.10 7.76
C GLN A 372 -17.03 -0.47 7.54
N PHE A 373 -16.92 -1.62 6.90
CA PHE A 373 -15.61 -2.20 6.55
C PHE A 373 -14.87 -1.35 5.51
N SER A 374 -15.57 -0.86 4.50
CA SER A 374 -14.97 -0.01 3.46
C SER A 374 -14.43 1.28 4.07
N ALA A 375 -15.22 1.98 4.89
CA ALA A 375 -14.78 3.19 5.59
C ALA A 375 -13.51 2.93 6.41
N LEU A 376 -13.44 1.82 7.15
CA LEU A 376 -12.29 1.48 7.98
C LEU A 376 -11.01 1.21 7.16
N THR A 377 -11.16 0.58 5.99
CA THR A 377 -10.02 0.04 5.20
C THR A 377 -9.59 0.91 4.03
N THR A 378 -10.46 1.78 3.53
CA THR A 378 -10.23 2.57 2.31
C THR A 378 -10.30 4.07 2.51
N ASP A 379 -10.92 4.54 3.62
CA ASP A 379 -11.03 5.99 3.88
C ASP A 379 -9.64 6.59 4.14
N LEU A 380 -9.20 7.44 3.21
CA LEU A 380 -7.92 8.16 3.28
C LEU A 380 -7.97 9.38 4.21
N GLN A 381 -9.14 9.74 4.73
CA GLN A 381 -9.32 10.90 5.61
C GLN A 381 -9.59 10.52 7.07
N ALA A 382 -10.28 9.39 7.31
CA ALA A 382 -10.71 8.99 8.65
C ALA A 382 -10.37 7.54 9.01
N GLY A 383 -10.01 6.68 8.04
CA GLY A 383 -9.71 5.26 8.27
C GLY A 383 -8.26 4.98 8.68
N ILE A 384 -7.92 3.70 8.81
CA ILE A 384 -6.54 3.25 9.09
C ILE A 384 -5.51 3.83 8.10
N PRO A 385 -5.79 3.97 6.78
CA PRO A 385 -4.88 4.62 5.86
C PRO A 385 -4.58 6.08 6.20
N ALA A 386 -5.56 6.83 6.72
CA ALA A 386 -5.36 8.21 7.17
C ALA A 386 -4.41 8.27 8.37
N GLU A 387 -4.58 7.38 9.33
CA GLU A 387 -3.69 7.28 10.49
C GLU A 387 -2.26 6.91 10.08
N ILE A 388 -2.08 5.91 9.20
CA ILE A 388 -0.77 5.55 8.66
C ILE A 388 -0.10 6.75 8.00
N LYS A 389 -0.84 7.52 7.19
CA LYS A 389 -0.31 8.73 6.53
C LYS A 389 0.10 9.81 7.54
N ALA A 390 -0.71 10.04 8.56
CA ALA A 390 -0.41 11.00 9.63
C ALA A 390 0.83 10.57 10.43
N ARG A 391 0.92 9.30 10.81
CA ARG A 391 2.06 8.73 11.54
C ARG A 391 3.35 8.75 10.73
N LYS A 392 3.30 8.47 9.44
CA LYS A 392 4.46 8.61 8.55
C LYS A 392 4.99 10.04 8.51
N LYS A 393 4.12 11.05 8.34
CA LYS A 393 4.53 12.46 8.37
C LYS A 393 5.13 12.86 9.72
N GLN A 394 4.53 12.37 10.82
CA GLN A 394 5.04 12.61 12.17
C GLN A 394 6.42 11.97 12.36
N TYR A 395 6.61 10.73 11.89
CA TYR A 395 7.89 10.04 11.92
C TYR A 395 8.97 10.79 11.13
N GLU A 396 8.69 11.21 9.90
CA GLU A 396 9.61 11.99 9.06
C GLU A 396 10.04 13.29 9.76
N TYR A 397 9.09 14.05 10.29
CA TYR A 397 9.36 15.28 11.03
C TYR A 397 10.27 15.04 12.25
N TYR A 398 9.95 14.06 13.08
CA TYR A 398 10.76 13.75 14.26
C TYR A 398 12.13 13.20 13.88
N ARG A 399 12.21 12.33 12.89
CA ARG A 399 13.47 11.77 12.40
C ARG A 399 14.44 12.86 11.96
N GLU A 400 14.00 13.78 11.12
CA GLU A 400 14.81 14.92 10.69
C GLU A 400 15.23 15.79 11.87
N LYS A 401 14.32 16.13 12.76
CA LYS A 401 14.60 16.99 13.91
C LYS A 401 15.55 16.33 14.93
N LEU A 402 15.39 15.04 15.21
CA LEU A 402 16.18 14.31 16.19
C LEU A 402 17.62 14.01 15.74
N LEU A 403 17.84 13.95 14.43
CA LEU A 403 19.13 13.62 13.83
C LEU A 403 19.87 14.84 13.26
N ALA A 404 19.33 16.06 13.46
CA ALA A 404 20.01 17.31 13.13
C ALA A 404 20.90 17.75 14.31
N PHE A 405 22.20 17.57 14.18
CA PHE A 405 23.19 17.93 15.20
C PHE A 405 23.99 19.17 14.79
N LYS A 406 24.35 20.01 15.80
CA LYS A 406 25.31 21.11 15.62
C LYS A 406 26.72 20.56 15.90
N PRO A 407 27.69 20.74 14.98
CA PRO A 407 29.07 20.32 15.21
C PRO A 407 29.73 21.13 16.34
N LEU A 408 30.63 20.50 17.07
CA LEU A 408 31.45 21.13 18.12
C LEU A 408 32.35 22.27 17.58
N THR A 409 32.85 22.11 16.37
CA THR A 409 33.64 23.14 15.64
C THR A 409 32.97 23.35 14.29
N PRO A 410 32.93 24.60 13.77
CA PRO A 410 32.48 24.83 12.41
C PRO A 410 33.33 23.95 11.48
N LEU A 411 32.68 23.01 10.76
CA LEU A 411 33.34 22.31 9.67
C LEU A 411 33.84 23.36 8.69
N ASN A 412 35.15 23.41 8.44
CA ASN A 412 35.71 24.26 7.40
C ASN A 412 34.99 23.90 6.10
N ASN A 413 34.40 24.89 5.40
CA ASN A 413 33.64 24.75 4.15
C ASN A 413 34.40 24.03 3.01
N LYS A 414 35.62 23.56 3.24
CA LYS A 414 36.43 22.76 2.30
C LYS A 414 36.26 21.25 2.45
N GLU A 415 35.54 20.77 3.48
CA GLU A 415 35.28 19.31 3.70
C GLU A 415 33.86 18.89 3.33
N LEU A 416 33.04 19.85 2.85
CA LEU A 416 31.66 19.63 2.41
C LEU A 416 31.47 19.75 0.88
N ALA A 417 32.56 19.89 0.10
CA ALA A 417 32.53 19.97 -1.36
C ALA A 417 32.92 18.65 -2.02
#